data_3ffc049bda4b43e80b1640bdb5540ba4
#
_entry.id   3ffc049bda4b43e80b1640bdb5540ba4
#
_cell.length_a   1.000
_cell.length_b   1.000
_cell.length_c   1.000
_cell.angle_alpha   90.00
_cell.angle_beta   90.00
_cell.angle_gamma   90.00
#
_symmetry.space_group_name_H-M   'P 1'
#
loop_
_entity.id
_entity.type
_entity.pdbx_description
1 polymer ?
#
loop_
_entity_poly.entity_id
_entity_poly.type
_entity_poly.pdbx_seq_one_letter_code
_entity_poly.pdbx_strand_id
1 'polypeptide(L)'
;NLQLKIKSSSSVKMKIKLIPLMVVVCGILSLASCLNDDSDFVYSDDTAITSFTLGKLNQVFHTKSSQGKDSTYRKSVDYSGHKFYIDQVKCEIYNPDSLPLGVDAKKVLCSIGSKNAGYVGIKSMTSDSLKYFNSTDSTDFSVPRDFYVYSNSGVAYRKYTVRVNVHKENAEDFVWKNITTDNALAGLVGMRAVSL
;
A
#
# COMPACT_ATOMS: atom_id res chain seq x y z
N ASN A 1 57.76 42.08 75.13
CA ASN A 1 57.87 41.14 74.02
C ASN A 1 56.55 40.43 73.86
N LEU A 2 55.70 40.96 72.95
CA LEU A 2 54.40 40.43 72.67
C LEU A 2 54.55 39.67 71.33
N GLN A 3 54.57 38.37 71.41
CA GLN A 3 54.52 37.49 70.19
C GLN A 3 53.10 37.35 69.74
N LEU A 4 52.76 38.01 68.67
CA LEU A 4 51.49 37.85 68.00
C LEU A 4 51.52 36.51 67.25
N LYS A 5 50.81 35.58 67.78
CA LYS A 5 50.55 34.24 67.13
C LYS A 5 49.50 34.35 66.06
N ILE A 6 49.92 34.53 64.86
CA ILE A 6 49.03 34.51 63.69
C ILE A 6 48.46 33.08 63.55
N LYS A 7 47.19 32.92 63.82
CA LYS A 7 46.46 31.71 63.71
C LYS A 7 46.22 31.50 62.21
N SER A 8 46.95 30.56 61.63
CA SER A 8 46.77 30.11 60.27
C SER A 8 45.30 29.69 60.04
N SER A 9 44.63 30.43 59.20
CA SER A 9 43.31 30.10 58.74
C SER A 9 43.34 28.75 57.99
N SER A 10 42.73 27.78 58.62
CA SER A 10 42.49 26.49 58.01
C SER A 10 41.71 26.72 56.72
N SER A 11 42.41 26.57 55.57
CA SER A 11 41.80 26.47 54.30
C SER A 11 40.88 25.21 54.29
N VAL A 12 39.59 25.44 54.44
CA VAL A 12 38.58 24.40 54.17
C VAL A 12 38.71 24.04 52.71
N LYS A 13 39.45 23.02 52.40
CA LYS A 13 39.44 22.39 51.08
C LYS A 13 38.05 21.79 50.89
N MET A 14 37.17 22.58 50.36
CA MET A 14 35.88 22.14 49.85
C MET A 14 36.19 21.22 48.67
N LYS A 15 36.35 19.96 48.95
CA LYS A 15 36.41 18.90 47.92
C LYS A 15 35.01 18.79 47.34
N ILE A 16 34.63 19.77 46.51
CA ILE A 16 33.46 19.64 45.65
C ILE A 16 33.73 18.40 44.86
N LYS A 17 32.93 17.38 45.08
CA LYS A 17 32.95 16.18 44.27
C LYS A 17 32.47 16.58 42.88
N LEU A 18 33.41 17.02 42.05
CA LEU A 18 33.14 17.44 40.64
C LEU A 18 32.49 16.36 39.83
N ILE A 19 32.71 15.10 40.21
CA ILE A 19 32.13 13.94 39.49
C ILE A 19 30.60 13.95 39.49
N PRO A 20 29.87 14.11 40.64
CA PRO A 20 28.41 14.15 40.58
C PRO A 20 27.88 15.39 39.89
N LEU A 21 28.60 16.54 40.00
CA LEU A 21 28.20 17.75 39.27
C LEU A 21 28.34 17.56 37.75
N MET A 22 29.42 16.91 37.28
CA MET A 22 29.61 16.61 35.87
C MET A 22 28.55 15.64 35.34
N VAL A 23 28.16 14.62 36.10
CA VAL A 23 27.10 13.68 35.72
C VAL A 23 25.74 14.38 35.56
N VAL A 24 25.43 15.31 36.48
CA VAL A 24 24.19 16.10 36.43
C VAL A 24 24.19 17.01 35.19
N VAL A 25 25.32 17.70 34.92
CA VAL A 25 25.43 18.58 33.74
C VAL A 25 25.38 17.78 32.44
N CYS A 26 26.02 16.64 32.34
CA CYS A 26 25.92 15.77 31.18
C CYS A 26 24.49 15.20 31.00
N GLY A 27 23.81 14.86 32.09
CA GLY A 27 22.41 14.42 32.06
C GLY A 27 21.45 15.49 31.54
N ILE A 28 21.66 16.75 31.90
CA ILE A 28 20.85 17.90 31.43
C ILE A 28 21.13 18.17 29.95
N LEU A 29 22.37 18.06 29.49
CA LEU A 29 22.76 18.26 28.08
C LEU A 29 22.23 17.17 27.18
N SER A 30 22.14 15.93 27.66
CA SER A 30 21.55 14.82 26.85
C SER A 30 20.02 14.94 26.73
N LEU A 31 19.34 15.55 27.65
CA LEU A 31 17.89 15.83 27.56
C LEU A 31 17.59 17.00 26.60
N ALA A 32 18.50 17.97 26.48
CA ALA A 32 18.33 19.07 25.55
C ALA A 32 18.50 18.66 24.08
N SER A 33 19.21 17.56 23.81
CA SER A 33 19.40 17.05 22.43
C SER A 33 18.13 16.43 21.82
N CYS A 34 17.13 16.07 22.63
CA CYS A 34 15.85 15.53 22.13
C CYS A 34 14.78 16.60 21.91
N LEU A 35 15.05 17.87 22.26
CA LEU A 35 14.07 18.94 22.18
C LEU A 35 14.21 19.84 20.94
N ASN A 36 15.21 19.57 20.10
CA ASN A 36 15.44 20.32 18.86
C ASN A 36 15.17 19.46 17.61
N ASP A 37 14.19 18.59 17.68
CA ASP A 37 13.60 18.04 16.44
C ASP A 37 12.39 18.91 16.07
N ASP A 38 12.64 20.22 15.91
CA ASP A 38 11.83 21.08 15.05
C ASP A 38 12.11 20.67 13.59
N SER A 39 11.82 19.43 13.26
CA SER A 39 11.49 19.10 11.88
C SER A 39 10.20 19.86 11.62
N ASP A 40 10.34 21.04 11.03
CA ASP A 40 9.22 21.79 10.46
C ASP A 40 8.42 20.80 9.62
N PHE A 41 7.30 20.35 10.15
CA PHE A 41 6.43 19.42 9.46
C PHE A 41 5.89 20.17 8.25
N VAL A 42 6.55 19.99 7.10
CA VAL A 42 6.19 20.67 5.86
C VAL A 42 4.85 20.08 5.40
N TYR A 43 3.80 20.80 5.65
CA TYR A 43 2.50 20.49 5.10
C TYR A 43 2.55 20.64 3.58
N SER A 44 2.13 19.60 2.88
CA SER A 44 2.11 19.56 1.42
C SER A 44 0.70 19.30 0.93
N ASP A 45 0.33 19.96 -0.16
CA ASP A 45 -0.96 19.77 -0.84
C ASP A 45 -0.95 18.61 -1.84
N ASP A 46 0.14 17.83 -1.89
CA ASP A 46 0.27 16.70 -2.80
C ASP A 46 -0.66 15.55 -2.39
N THR A 47 -1.45 15.10 -3.33
CA THR A 47 -2.48 14.06 -3.17
C THR A 47 -2.24 12.84 -4.08
N ALA A 48 -1.01 12.66 -4.59
CA ALA A 48 -0.69 11.58 -5.49
C ALA A 48 -0.64 10.22 -4.76
N ILE A 49 -1.26 9.20 -5.36
CA ILE A 49 -1.01 7.80 -5.01
C ILE A 49 0.29 7.37 -5.69
N THR A 50 1.25 6.89 -4.93
CA THR A 50 2.58 6.47 -5.42
C THR A 50 2.71 4.97 -5.58
N SER A 51 1.90 4.19 -4.87
CA SER A 51 1.89 2.73 -4.98
C SER A 51 0.51 2.15 -4.70
N PHE A 52 0.22 1.06 -5.38
CA PHE A 52 -0.92 0.19 -5.10
C PHE A 52 -0.44 -1.26 -5.24
N THR A 53 -0.61 -2.06 -4.19
CA THR A 53 -0.20 -3.46 -4.17
C THR A 53 -1.29 -4.33 -3.57
N LEU A 54 -1.37 -5.57 -4.05
CA LEU A 54 -2.24 -6.58 -3.47
C LEU A 54 -1.49 -7.37 -2.39
N GLY A 55 -2.23 -8.01 -1.52
CA GLY A 55 -1.70 -9.01 -0.60
C GLY A 55 -2.01 -10.43 -1.02
N LYS A 56 -2.17 -11.31 -0.05
CA LYS A 56 -2.61 -12.69 -0.27
C LYS A 56 -4.11 -12.73 -0.54
N LEU A 57 -4.50 -13.38 -1.64
CA LEU A 57 -5.89 -13.52 -2.05
C LEU A 57 -6.25 -15.00 -2.14
N ASN A 58 -7.53 -15.31 -1.88
CA ASN A 58 -8.06 -16.64 -2.11
C ASN A 58 -8.32 -16.85 -3.59
N GLN A 59 -7.86 -17.99 -4.11
CA GLN A 59 -8.11 -18.41 -5.47
C GLN A 59 -8.71 -19.81 -5.47
N VAL A 60 -9.73 -20.02 -6.29
CA VAL A 60 -10.33 -21.33 -6.57
C VAL A 60 -9.61 -21.95 -7.76
N PHE A 61 -9.12 -23.17 -7.58
CA PHE A 61 -8.48 -23.96 -8.60
C PHE A 61 -9.39 -25.11 -9.01
N HIS A 62 -9.46 -25.37 -10.28
CA HIS A 62 -10.13 -26.55 -10.85
C HIS A 62 -9.11 -27.68 -11.02
N THR A 63 -9.47 -28.87 -10.66
CA THR A 63 -8.63 -30.06 -10.78
C THR A 63 -9.51 -31.29 -11.01
N LYS A 64 -8.88 -32.40 -11.40
CA LYS A 64 -9.57 -33.70 -11.44
C LYS A 64 -9.19 -34.52 -10.22
N SER A 65 -10.18 -35.15 -9.59
CA SER A 65 -9.95 -36.11 -8.53
C SER A 65 -9.22 -37.35 -9.08
N SER A 66 -8.71 -38.21 -8.20
CA SER A 66 -8.11 -39.48 -8.57
C SER A 66 -9.02 -40.40 -9.36
N GLN A 67 -10.34 -40.16 -9.32
CA GLN A 67 -11.37 -40.87 -10.07
C GLN A 67 -11.78 -40.18 -11.38
N GLY A 68 -11.05 -39.12 -11.80
CA GLY A 68 -11.30 -38.36 -13.01
C GLY A 68 -12.49 -37.40 -12.94
N LYS A 69 -13.14 -37.24 -11.78
CA LYS A 69 -14.24 -36.30 -11.58
C LYS A 69 -13.71 -34.87 -11.32
N ASP A 70 -14.40 -33.87 -11.87
CA ASP A 70 -14.09 -32.48 -11.64
C ASP A 70 -14.20 -32.14 -10.15
N SER A 71 -13.22 -31.45 -9.66
CA SER A 71 -13.09 -31.02 -8.27
C SER A 71 -12.53 -29.61 -8.19
N THR A 72 -12.82 -28.91 -7.11
CA THR A 72 -12.28 -27.58 -6.86
C THR A 72 -11.66 -27.50 -5.47
N TYR A 73 -10.60 -26.72 -5.34
CA TYR A 73 -10.02 -26.39 -4.04
C TYR A 73 -9.66 -24.92 -3.96
N ARG A 74 -9.62 -24.40 -2.75
CA ARG A 74 -9.20 -23.00 -2.49
C ARG A 74 -7.79 -22.98 -1.95
N LYS A 75 -7.01 -22.01 -2.41
CA LYS A 75 -5.66 -21.73 -1.91
C LYS A 75 -5.47 -20.25 -1.77
N SER A 76 -4.76 -19.82 -0.72
CA SER A 76 -4.28 -18.46 -0.59
C SER A 76 -3.01 -18.30 -1.41
N VAL A 77 -3.02 -17.36 -2.34
CA VAL A 77 -1.91 -17.06 -3.26
C VAL A 77 -1.45 -15.63 -3.00
N ASP A 78 -0.14 -15.42 -3.04
CA ASP A 78 0.46 -14.10 -2.87
C ASP A 78 0.48 -13.36 -4.21
N TYR A 79 -0.19 -12.23 -4.28
CA TYR A 79 -0.25 -11.35 -5.44
C TYR A 79 0.47 -10.02 -5.22
N SER A 80 1.33 -9.91 -4.21
CA SER A 80 2.07 -8.67 -3.92
C SER A 80 3.00 -8.23 -5.06
N GLY A 81 3.46 -9.18 -5.89
CA GLY A 81 4.26 -8.91 -7.09
C GLY A 81 3.45 -8.54 -8.34
N HIS A 82 2.11 -8.61 -8.28
CA HIS A 82 1.29 -8.28 -9.44
C HIS A 82 1.28 -6.78 -9.71
N LYS A 83 1.57 -6.39 -10.95
CA LYS A 83 1.79 -4.99 -11.30
C LYS A 83 0.49 -4.24 -11.52
N PHE A 84 0.41 -3.03 -10.95
CA PHE A 84 -0.64 -2.07 -11.20
C PHE A 84 -0.07 -0.84 -11.89
N TYR A 85 -0.84 -0.30 -12.82
CA TYR A 85 -0.56 0.96 -13.48
C TYR A 85 -1.34 2.07 -12.76
N ILE A 86 -0.67 3.18 -12.49
CA ILE A 86 -1.25 4.36 -11.83
C ILE A 86 -1.21 5.52 -12.82
N ASP A 87 -2.37 5.86 -13.38
CA ASP A 87 -2.54 7.01 -14.23
C ASP A 87 -2.86 8.24 -13.38
N GLN A 88 -1.85 9.10 -13.20
CA GLN A 88 -1.98 10.32 -12.39
C GLN A 88 -2.85 11.39 -13.06
N VAL A 89 -2.99 11.34 -14.38
CA VAL A 89 -3.78 12.32 -15.15
C VAL A 89 -5.25 11.97 -15.10
N LYS A 90 -5.58 10.70 -15.37
CA LYS A 90 -6.96 10.19 -15.31
C LYS A 90 -7.39 9.84 -13.91
N CYS A 91 -6.46 9.77 -12.96
CA CYS A 91 -6.69 9.29 -11.60
C CYS A 91 -7.30 7.88 -11.59
N GLU A 92 -6.73 6.99 -12.39
CA GLU A 92 -7.15 5.59 -12.48
C GLU A 92 -6.00 4.66 -12.07
N ILE A 93 -6.35 3.57 -11.40
CA ILE A 93 -5.41 2.52 -11.00
C ILE A 93 -5.99 1.19 -11.48
N TYR A 94 -5.21 0.43 -12.24
CA TYR A 94 -5.65 -0.86 -12.75
C TYR A 94 -4.47 -1.79 -13.03
N ASN A 95 -4.74 -3.08 -13.05
CA ASN A 95 -3.79 -4.09 -13.52
C ASN A 95 -4.01 -4.32 -15.03
N PRO A 96 -3.01 -4.03 -15.88
CA PRO A 96 -3.10 -4.32 -17.32
C PRO A 96 -3.24 -5.82 -17.60
N ASP A 97 -2.48 -6.62 -16.85
CA ASP A 97 -2.62 -8.07 -16.87
C ASP A 97 -3.66 -8.49 -15.84
N SER A 98 -4.73 -9.15 -16.26
CA SER A 98 -5.77 -9.62 -15.36
C SER A 98 -5.23 -10.69 -14.40
N LEU A 99 -5.72 -10.67 -13.17
CA LEU A 99 -5.48 -11.76 -12.21
C LEU A 99 -6.04 -13.07 -12.77
N PRO A 100 -5.49 -14.23 -12.40
CA PRO A 100 -5.97 -15.53 -12.87
C PRO A 100 -7.44 -15.79 -12.54
N LEU A 101 -8.09 -16.63 -13.33
CA LEU A 101 -9.42 -17.12 -13.06
C LEU A 101 -9.53 -17.72 -11.66
N GLY A 102 -10.65 -17.49 -11.00
CA GLY A 102 -10.94 -18.02 -9.67
C GLY A 102 -10.44 -17.18 -8.51
N VAL A 103 -9.74 -16.07 -8.76
CA VAL A 103 -9.36 -15.11 -7.71
C VAL A 103 -10.61 -14.43 -7.15
N ASP A 104 -10.73 -14.41 -5.83
CA ASP A 104 -11.85 -13.77 -5.12
C ASP A 104 -11.65 -12.25 -5.03
N ALA A 105 -12.22 -11.52 -5.99
CA ALA A 105 -12.17 -10.07 -6.01
C ALA A 105 -13.05 -9.39 -4.95
N LYS A 106 -13.90 -10.14 -4.22
CA LYS A 106 -14.76 -9.57 -3.17
C LYS A 106 -14.05 -9.38 -1.84
N LYS A 107 -12.92 -10.06 -1.65
CA LYS A 107 -12.15 -10.03 -0.39
C LYS A 107 -10.68 -9.81 -0.68
N VAL A 108 -10.35 -8.61 -1.12
CA VAL A 108 -9.00 -8.23 -1.54
C VAL A 108 -8.31 -7.46 -0.43
N LEU A 109 -7.18 -7.96 0.03
CA LEU A 109 -6.25 -7.18 0.85
C LEU A 109 -5.35 -6.37 -0.09
N CYS A 110 -5.28 -5.07 0.13
CA CYS A 110 -4.43 -4.19 -0.67
C CYS A 110 -3.80 -3.11 0.20
N SER A 111 -2.71 -2.55 -0.30
CA SER A 111 -2.02 -1.42 0.32
C SER A 111 -1.93 -0.26 -0.67
N ILE A 112 -2.10 0.95 -0.17
CA ILE A 112 -2.03 2.19 -0.93
C ILE A 112 -0.98 3.07 -0.29
N GLY A 113 0.02 3.48 -1.07
CA GLY A 113 0.98 4.50 -0.67
C GLY A 113 0.58 5.85 -1.26
N SER A 114 0.41 6.85 -0.41
CA SER A 114 0.23 8.24 -0.82
C SER A 114 1.53 9.01 -0.64
N LYS A 115 1.78 9.97 -1.51
CA LYS A 115 2.87 10.93 -1.31
C LYS A 115 2.53 11.77 -0.07
N ASN A 116 3.50 12.03 0.79
CA ASN A 116 3.34 12.82 2.01
C ASN A 116 2.39 12.23 3.08
N ALA A 117 2.18 10.90 3.08
CA ALA A 117 1.38 10.19 4.09
C ALA A 117 -0.01 10.81 4.36
N GLY A 118 -0.66 11.37 3.33
CA GLY A 118 -2.00 11.93 3.45
C GLY A 118 -3.05 10.87 3.80
N TYR A 119 -4.16 11.33 4.34
CA TYR A 119 -5.31 10.47 4.67
C TYR A 119 -5.91 9.83 3.40
N VAL A 120 -6.17 8.54 3.46
CA VAL A 120 -6.84 7.82 2.38
C VAL A 120 -8.21 7.36 2.86
N GLY A 121 -9.25 7.81 2.19
CA GLY A 121 -10.63 7.38 2.38
C GLY A 121 -11.11 6.48 1.25
N ILE A 122 -11.98 5.53 1.54
CA ILE A 122 -12.67 4.71 0.54
C ILE A 122 -14.16 5.01 0.57
N LYS A 123 -14.76 5.21 -0.61
CA LYS A 123 -16.19 5.41 -0.73
C LYS A 123 -16.96 4.11 -0.46
N SER A 124 -18.02 4.20 0.34
CA SER A 124 -18.94 3.09 0.56
C SER A 124 -19.58 2.61 -0.75
N MET A 125 -19.93 1.34 -0.85
CA MET A 125 -20.66 0.79 -2.01
C MET A 125 -22.16 1.06 -1.94
N THR A 126 -22.67 1.34 -0.74
CA THR A 126 -24.13 1.47 -0.48
C THR A 126 -24.56 2.87 -0.11
N SER A 127 -23.62 3.79 0.08
CA SER A 127 -23.90 5.19 0.46
C SER A 127 -22.80 6.11 -0.04
N ASP A 128 -23.03 7.42 0.05
CA ASP A 128 -22.02 8.43 -0.28
C ASP A 128 -20.98 8.67 0.83
N SER A 129 -21.03 7.88 1.90
CA SER A 129 -20.10 8.03 3.02
C SER A 129 -18.70 7.58 2.66
N LEU A 130 -17.72 8.30 3.21
CA LEU A 130 -16.30 7.92 3.16
C LEU A 130 -15.92 7.26 4.48
N LYS A 131 -15.16 6.17 4.39
CA LYS A 131 -14.53 5.50 5.52
C LYS A 131 -13.01 5.62 5.40
N TYR A 132 -12.32 5.64 6.53
CA TYR A 132 -10.86 5.49 6.53
C TYR A 132 -10.49 4.16 5.87
N PHE A 133 -9.58 4.21 4.91
CA PHE A 133 -9.03 3.01 4.30
C PHE A 133 -8.00 2.39 5.24
N ASN A 134 -8.20 1.11 5.57
CA ASN A 134 -7.26 0.33 6.35
C ASN A 134 -6.78 -0.86 5.50
N SER A 135 -5.47 -0.99 5.32
CA SER A 135 -4.85 -2.07 4.53
C SER A 135 -5.03 -3.48 5.13
N THR A 136 -5.42 -3.56 6.41
CA THR A 136 -5.74 -4.85 7.07
C THR A 136 -7.16 -5.32 6.80
N ASP A 137 -8.04 -4.43 6.31
CA ASP A 137 -9.42 -4.74 6.01
C ASP A 137 -9.55 -5.17 4.55
N SER A 138 -10.33 -6.21 4.30
CA SER A 138 -10.61 -6.63 2.94
C SER A 138 -11.55 -5.66 2.24
N THR A 139 -11.22 -5.34 1.00
CA THR A 139 -12.01 -4.48 0.12
C THR A 139 -12.63 -5.30 -1.00
N ASP A 140 -13.90 -5.02 -1.31
CA ASP A 140 -14.59 -5.63 -2.45
C ASP A 140 -14.27 -4.84 -3.73
N PHE A 141 -13.58 -5.48 -4.68
CA PHE A 141 -13.25 -4.98 -6.01
C PHE A 141 -14.01 -5.71 -7.12
N SER A 142 -15.12 -6.36 -6.82
CA SER A 142 -16.01 -6.90 -7.87
C SER A 142 -16.54 -5.82 -8.82
N VAL A 143 -16.51 -4.57 -8.37
CA VAL A 143 -16.75 -3.35 -9.14
C VAL A 143 -15.64 -2.34 -8.87
N PRO A 144 -15.43 -1.36 -9.76
CA PRO A 144 -14.46 -0.28 -9.51
C PRO A 144 -14.74 0.44 -8.21
N ARG A 145 -13.69 0.84 -7.49
CA ARG A 145 -13.79 1.50 -6.18
C ARG A 145 -13.14 2.87 -6.20
N ASP A 146 -13.83 3.82 -5.59
CA ASP A 146 -13.35 5.19 -5.47
C ASP A 146 -12.61 5.38 -4.15
N PHE A 147 -11.37 5.86 -4.26
CA PHE A 147 -10.52 6.25 -3.15
C PHE A 147 -10.29 7.76 -3.19
N TYR A 148 -10.31 8.38 -2.03
CA TYR A 148 -10.08 9.81 -1.86
C TYR A 148 -8.81 10.00 -1.05
N VAL A 149 -7.81 10.61 -1.66
CA VAL A 149 -6.54 10.93 -1.00
C VAL A 149 -6.55 12.39 -0.63
N TYR A 150 -6.49 12.65 0.65
CA TYR A 150 -6.38 14.00 1.18
C TYR A 150 -4.90 14.34 1.39
N SER A 151 -4.54 15.59 1.15
CA SER A 151 -3.22 16.10 1.49
C SER A 151 -3.01 16.07 3.01
N ASN A 152 -1.76 16.06 3.46
CA ASN A 152 -1.49 16.16 4.88
C ASN A 152 -1.76 17.57 5.45
N SER A 153 -1.89 18.58 4.58
CA SER A 153 -2.40 19.92 4.95
C SER A 153 -3.92 19.91 5.21
N GLY A 154 -4.64 18.90 4.72
CA GLY A 154 -6.11 18.82 4.79
C GLY A 154 -6.86 19.75 3.83
N VAL A 155 -6.14 20.54 3.02
CA VAL A 155 -6.75 21.54 2.11
C VAL A 155 -7.15 20.94 0.77
N ALA A 156 -6.37 20.00 0.25
CA ALA A 156 -6.58 19.40 -1.06
C ALA A 156 -6.96 17.91 -0.95
N TYR A 157 -7.72 17.45 -1.93
CA TYR A 157 -7.97 16.01 -2.11
C TYR A 157 -8.01 15.64 -3.59
N ARG A 158 -7.78 14.36 -3.88
CA ARG A 158 -7.91 13.80 -5.22
C ARG A 158 -8.64 12.45 -5.15
N LYS A 159 -9.54 12.23 -6.10
CA LYS A 159 -10.28 10.99 -6.23
C LYS A 159 -9.58 10.09 -7.26
N TYR A 160 -9.31 8.84 -6.88
CA TYR A 160 -8.83 7.79 -7.78
C TYR A 160 -9.87 6.68 -7.89
N THR A 161 -10.06 6.18 -9.10
CA THR A 161 -10.87 4.98 -9.34
C THR A 161 -9.95 3.78 -9.52
N VAL A 162 -10.10 2.79 -8.67
CA VAL A 162 -9.29 1.57 -8.68
C VAL A 162 -10.09 0.41 -9.26
N ARG A 163 -9.52 -0.28 -10.24
CA ARG A 163 -10.08 -1.48 -10.87
C ARG A 163 -9.13 -2.65 -10.70
N VAL A 164 -9.65 -3.77 -10.23
CA VAL A 164 -8.91 -5.03 -10.15
C VAL A 164 -9.50 -5.98 -11.19
N ASN A 165 -8.78 -6.17 -12.29
CA ASN A 165 -9.21 -7.04 -13.38
C ASN A 165 -8.87 -8.50 -13.04
N VAL A 166 -9.85 -9.39 -13.19
CA VAL A 166 -9.72 -10.83 -13.01
C VAL A 166 -10.24 -11.53 -14.27
N HIS A 167 -9.53 -12.55 -14.76
CA HIS A 167 -10.00 -13.36 -15.87
C HIS A 167 -11.34 -14.02 -15.54
N LYS A 168 -12.29 -13.93 -16.46
CA LYS A 168 -13.63 -14.53 -16.34
C LYS A 168 -13.71 -15.90 -16.98
N GLU A 169 -12.80 -16.18 -17.90
CA GLU A 169 -12.80 -17.41 -18.72
C GLU A 169 -11.42 -18.06 -18.61
N ASN A 170 -11.38 -19.37 -18.70
CA ASN A 170 -10.13 -20.10 -18.80
C ASN A 170 -9.68 -20.06 -20.28
N ALA A 171 -8.44 -19.67 -20.52
CA ALA A 171 -7.89 -19.63 -21.88
C ALA A 171 -7.82 -21.05 -22.53
N GLU A 172 -7.81 -22.11 -21.70
CA GLU A 172 -7.82 -23.50 -22.18
C GLU A 172 -9.21 -23.98 -22.62
N ASP A 173 -10.29 -23.29 -22.20
CA ASP A 173 -11.67 -23.60 -22.53
C ASP A 173 -12.13 -22.91 -23.83
N PHE A 174 -11.19 -22.64 -24.74
CA PHE A 174 -11.50 -21.98 -26.01
C PHE A 174 -12.45 -22.84 -26.87
N VAL A 175 -13.67 -22.35 -27.03
CA VAL A 175 -14.68 -22.97 -27.88
C VAL A 175 -14.69 -22.29 -29.25
N TRP A 176 -14.29 -23.00 -30.29
CA TRP A 176 -14.39 -22.50 -31.65
C TRP A 176 -15.86 -22.24 -32.00
N LYS A 177 -16.19 -20.96 -32.26
CA LYS A 177 -17.51 -20.63 -32.84
C LYS A 177 -17.39 -20.52 -34.34
N ASN A 178 -18.18 -21.26 -35.04
CA ASN A 178 -18.35 -21.04 -36.47
C ASN A 178 -19.13 -19.72 -36.65
N ILE A 179 -18.47 -18.69 -37.16
CA ILE A 179 -19.07 -17.35 -37.34
C ILE A 179 -19.90 -17.33 -38.62
N THR A 180 -19.42 -18.01 -39.67
CA THR A 180 -20.10 -18.14 -40.96
C THR A 180 -19.56 -19.32 -41.73
N THR A 181 -20.35 -19.85 -42.61
CA THR A 181 -19.95 -20.83 -43.60
C THR A 181 -20.21 -20.24 -44.97
N ASP A 182 -19.16 -19.94 -45.73
CA ASP A 182 -19.25 -19.42 -47.08
C ASP A 182 -18.67 -20.43 -48.05
N ASN A 183 -19.50 -20.88 -49.00
CA ASN A 183 -19.11 -21.85 -50.00
C ASN A 183 -18.02 -21.31 -50.95
N ALA A 184 -17.91 -19.99 -51.10
CA ALA A 184 -16.85 -19.38 -51.91
C ALA A 184 -15.46 -19.54 -51.26
N LEU A 185 -15.39 -19.71 -49.92
CA LEU A 185 -14.17 -19.93 -49.19
C LEU A 185 -13.75 -21.40 -49.12
N ALA A 186 -14.67 -22.34 -49.43
CA ALA A 186 -14.42 -23.77 -49.29
C ALA A 186 -13.37 -24.31 -50.29
N GLY A 187 -13.12 -23.61 -51.39
CA GLY A 187 -12.12 -23.96 -52.39
C GLY A 187 -10.74 -23.32 -52.22
N LEU A 188 -10.55 -22.50 -51.19
CA LEU A 188 -9.29 -21.77 -50.97
C LEU A 188 -8.25 -22.65 -50.26
N VAL A 189 -7.08 -22.78 -50.85
CA VAL A 189 -5.93 -23.49 -50.27
C VAL A 189 -4.97 -22.46 -49.66
N GLY A 190 -4.62 -22.64 -48.37
CA GLY A 190 -3.62 -21.80 -47.70
C GLY A 190 -4.16 -20.47 -47.17
N MET A 191 -5.39 -20.42 -46.67
CA MET A 191 -5.96 -19.22 -46.05
C MET A 191 -5.20 -18.80 -44.79
N ARG A 192 -5.03 -17.51 -44.63
CA ARG A 192 -4.61 -16.88 -43.38
C ARG A 192 -5.66 -15.86 -42.95
N ALA A 193 -6.17 -16.02 -41.72
CA ALA A 193 -7.08 -15.08 -41.13
C ALA A 193 -6.29 -14.15 -40.19
N VAL A 194 -6.51 -12.84 -40.30
CA VAL A 194 -5.98 -11.81 -39.38
C VAL A 194 -7.20 -11.10 -38.82
N SER A 195 -7.35 -11.08 -37.51
CA SER A 195 -8.30 -10.17 -36.86
C SER A 195 -7.62 -8.85 -36.61
N LEU A 196 -8.26 -7.78 -36.99
CA LEU A 196 -7.88 -6.40 -36.72
C LEU A 196 -8.52 -5.90 -35.44
#